data_4190b9aeb2795752db2600eda1237f76
#
_entry.id   4190b9aeb2795752db2600eda1237f76
#
_cell.length_a   1.000
_cell.length_b   1.000
_cell.length_c   1.000
_cell.angle_alpha   90.00
_cell.angle_beta   90.00
_cell.angle_gamma   90.00
#
_symmetry.space_group_name_H-M   'P 1'
#
loop_
_entity.id
_entity.type
_entity.pdbx_description
1 polymer ?
#
loop_
_entity_poly.entity_id
_entity_poly.type
_entity_poly.pdbx_seq_one_letter_code
_entity_poly.pdbx_strand_id
1 'polypeptide(L)'
;MQYYFSIIAPLDVYLFAVACKIIMTMCSSFSKRCTGFDSGQGFATGRICLGELEVLKVSKFESIWSCNLMHGKTNKGLTFYKPAGIPDGFFCLGHYCQPNDQPLRGYVLVARNATSSPEEEVGYAHEPVLDMPALKKPLNYTLIWSTDTEHIGCGYFWLPNPPLGYKAMGVVVTDKPEEPKLEEVRCVRVDLTESCEMGDLILTTDSKFSKYPFQVWNTRPCKRGMLARGVSVGTFYCSTYLDSEEELEISCLKNLDSTLHAMPNLNQIEALIKHYGPTVFFHPDEVYLPSSVQWFFKNGALLYQDGNVKGESIDYRGSNLPSGGKNDGAFWIDLPNKDDVRDHLKNGNLESAELYVHVKPAMGGTFTDIVMWVFCPFNGPATIKVGLMSIAMSKIGQHVGDWEHFTLRVSNFTGELWSVFFSQHSGGEWVDAFNLEFIEGNKSIVYSSKCGHASYPHPGTYLQGSSKLGIGVRNDAARSKFIVDSSTRYQIIAAEYLDDEIMKEPCWLQYMREWGPTIVYDSRAELEKLIDLLPLFVRFSVENIIFELFPTELYGEEGPTGPKEKDNWKGDEIC
;
A
#
# COMPACT_ATOMS: atom_id res chain seq x y z
N MET A 1 14.73 -57.57 35.84
CA MET A 1 13.40 -57.21 36.40
C MET A 1 12.79 -56.21 35.52
N GLN A 2 12.09 -56.64 34.51
CA GLN A 2 10.63 -56.84 34.37
C GLN A 2 9.88 -55.50 34.38
N TYR A 3 9.55 -55.08 33.14
CA TYR A 3 8.22 -54.87 32.54
C TYR A 3 7.27 -53.98 33.33
N TYR A 4 6.94 -52.83 32.69
CA TYR A 4 5.55 -52.43 32.44
C TYR A 4 5.48 -51.55 31.20
N PHE A 5 5.15 -52.15 30.06
CA PHE A 5 4.55 -51.47 28.91
C PHE A 5 3.05 -51.33 29.21
N SER A 6 2.57 -50.11 29.25
CA SER A 6 1.14 -49.83 29.25
C SER A 6 0.73 -49.27 27.90
N ILE A 7 -0.01 -50.05 27.18
CA ILE A 7 -0.66 -49.81 25.89
C ILE A 7 -1.69 -48.69 26.08
N ILE A 8 -1.46 -47.53 25.46
CA ILE A 8 -2.49 -46.55 25.15
C ILE A 8 -2.31 -46.16 23.69
N ALA A 9 -3.04 -46.77 22.81
CA ALA A 9 -3.50 -46.35 21.50
C ALA A 9 -4.49 -47.43 21.02
N PRO A 10 -5.62 -47.12 20.42
CA PRO A 10 -5.79 -46.31 19.21
C PRO A 10 -7.08 -45.45 19.18
N LEU A 11 -7.62 -45.01 20.29
CA LEU A 11 -8.87 -44.21 20.27
C LEU A 11 -8.67 -42.76 19.86
N ASP A 12 -7.54 -42.15 20.22
CA ASP A 12 -7.27 -40.73 19.93
C ASP A 12 -6.97 -40.45 18.44
N VAL A 13 -6.34 -41.40 17.74
CA VAL A 13 -6.06 -41.27 16.30
C VAL A 13 -7.34 -41.39 15.48
N TYR A 14 -8.29 -42.19 15.94
CA TYR A 14 -9.58 -42.36 15.26
C TYR A 14 -10.49 -41.15 15.45
N LEU A 15 -10.51 -40.55 16.64
CA LEU A 15 -11.23 -39.29 16.94
C LEU A 15 -10.63 -38.11 16.18
N PHE A 16 -9.31 -38.05 16.07
CA PHE A 16 -8.65 -36.98 15.30
C PHE A 16 -8.92 -37.10 13.79
N ALA A 17 -8.90 -38.31 13.24
CA ALA A 17 -9.22 -38.56 11.83
C ALA A 17 -10.71 -38.33 11.51
N VAL A 18 -11.63 -38.61 12.44
CA VAL A 18 -13.05 -38.29 12.31
C VAL A 18 -13.31 -36.79 12.42
N ALA A 19 -12.62 -36.10 13.36
CA ALA A 19 -12.71 -34.64 13.48
C ALA A 19 -12.16 -33.94 12.24
N CYS A 20 -11.00 -34.33 11.69
CA CYS A 20 -10.46 -33.84 10.46
C CYS A 20 -11.37 -34.10 9.25
N LYS A 21 -12.03 -35.26 9.19
CA LYS A 21 -12.98 -35.59 8.12
C LYS A 21 -14.27 -34.80 8.23
N ILE A 22 -14.75 -34.51 9.43
CA ILE A 22 -15.91 -33.64 9.67
C ILE A 22 -15.55 -32.18 9.33
N ILE A 23 -14.38 -31.70 9.69
CA ILE A 23 -13.89 -30.35 9.35
C ILE A 23 -13.68 -30.23 7.83
N MET A 24 -13.09 -31.20 7.16
CA MET A 24 -12.97 -31.21 5.69
C MET A 24 -14.33 -31.33 4.99
N THR A 25 -15.29 -32.08 5.54
CA THR A 25 -16.65 -32.16 4.98
C THR A 25 -17.44 -30.88 5.23
N MET A 26 -17.23 -30.19 6.36
CA MET A 26 -17.79 -28.85 6.60
C MET A 26 -17.13 -27.78 5.72
N CYS A 27 -15.80 -27.81 5.53
CA CYS A 27 -15.14 -26.92 4.59
C CYS A 27 -15.58 -27.16 3.12
N SER A 28 -15.81 -28.41 2.71
CA SER A 28 -16.29 -28.70 1.35
C SER A 28 -17.79 -28.39 1.13
N SER A 29 -18.59 -28.33 2.20
CA SER A 29 -19.99 -27.89 2.11
C SER A 29 -20.12 -26.36 2.15
N PHE A 30 -19.15 -25.63 2.71
CA PHE A 30 -19.10 -24.16 2.62
C PHE A 30 -18.65 -23.65 1.24
N SER A 31 -17.90 -24.47 0.46
CA SER A 31 -17.43 -24.11 -0.88
C SER A 31 -18.48 -24.21 -2.01
N LYS A 32 -19.72 -24.61 -1.70
CA LYS A 32 -20.76 -24.82 -2.74
C LYS A 32 -22.00 -23.94 -2.64
N ARG A 33 -21.95 -22.81 -1.92
CA ARG A 33 -23.13 -21.93 -1.77
C ARG A 33 -22.90 -20.44 -2.05
N CYS A 34 -22.00 -20.09 -2.96
CA CYS A 34 -21.96 -18.74 -3.53
C CYS A 34 -21.76 -18.80 -5.04
N THR A 35 -22.70 -19.47 -5.72
CA THR A 35 -22.82 -19.36 -7.18
C THR A 35 -23.88 -18.31 -7.48
N GLY A 36 -23.44 -17.08 -7.87
CA GLY A 36 -24.37 -16.13 -8.42
C GLY A 36 -24.04 -14.64 -8.39
N PHE A 37 -22.90 -14.20 -7.87
CA PHE A 37 -22.49 -12.81 -8.08
C PHE A 37 -21.23 -12.78 -8.94
N ASP A 38 -21.38 -12.34 -10.18
CA ASP A 38 -20.24 -12.00 -11.02
C ASP A 38 -19.41 -10.91 -10.34
N SER A 39 -18.09 -11.12 -10.22
CA SER A 39 -17.16 -10.09 -9.76
C SER A 39 -17.39 -8.81 -10.58
N GLY A 40 -17.39 -7.64 -9.91
CA GLY A 40 -17.63 -6.36 -10.55
C GLY A 40 -19.05 -5.83 -10.55
N GLN A 41 -20.05 -6.58 -10.09
CA GLN A 41 -21.44 -6.06 -9.99
C GLN A 41 -21.57 -4.94 -8.95
N GLY A 42 -20.75 -4.97 -7.88
CA GLY A 42 -20.73 -3.93 -6.84
C GLY A 42 -19.74 -2.79 -7.11
N PHE A 43 -18.89 -2.92 -8.13
CA PHE A 43 -17.88 -1.90 -8.43
C PHE A 43 -18.50 -0.61 -8.95
N ALA A 44 -18.06 0.54 -8.41
CA ALA A 44 -18.48 1.89 -8.78
C ALA A 44 -20.00 2.18 -8.64
N THR A 45 -20.69 1.45 -7.77
CA THR A 45 -22.14 1.64 -7.51
C THR A 45 -22.44 2.71 -6.44
N GLY A 46 -21.42 3.24 -5.77
CA GLY A 46 -21.52 4.17 -4.66
C GLY A 46 -21.72 3.50 -3.30
N ARG A 47 -21.98 2.19 -3.27
CA ARG A 47 -22.27 1.40 -2.07
C ARG A 47 -21.49 0.10 -2.07
N ILE A 48 -21.09 -0.35 -0.87
CA ILE A 48 -20.39 -1.63 -0.70
C ILE A 48 -21.05 -2.38 0.47
N CYS A 49 -21.30 -3.66 0.28
CA CYS A 49 -21.76 -4.55 1.33
C CYS A 49 -20.56 -5.19 2.02
N LEU A 50 -20.47 -5.07 3.34
CA LEU A 50 -19.40 -5.63 4.17
C LEU A 50 -19.87 -6.86 4.99
N GLY A 51 -20.87 -7.56 4.51
CA GLY A 51 -21.59 -8.60 5.22
C GLY A 51 -22.91 -8.06 5.79
N GLU A 52 -23.06 -7.98 7.11
CA GLU A 52 -24.26 -7.44 7.76
C GLU A 52 -24.39 -5.90 7.66
N LEU A 53 -23.36 -5.20 7.19
CA LEU A 53 -23.38 -3.75 6.99
C LEU A 53 -23.31 -3.41 5.51
N GLU A 54 -24.12 -2.47 5.09
CA GLU A 54 -23.96 -1.74 3.84
C GLU A 54 -23.38 -0.36 4.15
N VAL A 55 -22.30 0.00 3.46
CA VAL A 55 -21.63 1.28 3.64
C VAL A 55 -21.70 2.14 2.40
N LEU A 56 -21.68 3.46 2.59
CA LEU A 56 -21.70 4.46 1.55
C LEU A 56 -20.69 5.54 1.86
N LYS A 57 -19.99 6.00 0.82
CA LYS A 57 -18.99 7.08 0.89
C LYS A 57 -19.71 8.43 0.86
N VAL A 58 -19.52 9.25 1.90
CA VAL A 58 -20.01 10.64 1.98
C VAL A 58 -18.83 11.59 1.86
N SER A 59 -18.91 12.51 0.90
CA SER A 59 -17.91 13.56 0.64
C SER A 59 -18.49 14.99 0.75
N LYS A 60 -19.75 15.12 1.18
CA LYS A 60 -20.36 16.40 1.50
C LYS A 60 -20.25 16.67 2.98
N PHE A 61 -19.84 17.87 3.35
CA PHE A 61 -19.55 18.22 4.73
C PHE A 61 -20.06 19.62 5.07
N GLU A 62 -20.42 19.78 6.34
CA GLU A 62 -20.65 21.07 7.01
C GLU A 62 -19.51 21.32 7.98
N SER A 63 -18.86 22.51 7.91
CA SER A 63 -17.81 22.84 8.87
C SER A 63 -18.42 23.14 10.26
N ILE A 64 -17.81 22.59 11.29
CA ILE A 64 -18.22 22.78 12.68
C ILE A 64 -17.31 23.80 13.35
N TRP A 65 -16.01 23.53 13.29
CA TRP A 65 -15.02 24.34 13.94
C TRP A 65 -13.69 24.31 13.17
N SER A 66 -12.99 25.46 13.16
CA SER A 66 -11.68 25.61 12.52
C SER A 66 -10.68 26.18 13.52
N CYS A 67 -9.51 25.57 13.57
CA CYS A 67 -8.35 26.07 14.30
C CYS A 67 -7.34 26.66 13.29
N ASN A 68 -7.09 27.96 13.38
CA ASN A 68 -6.05 28.62 12.60
C ASN A 68 -4.81 28.80 13.47
N LEU A 69 -3.79 27.99 13.26
CA LEU A 69 -2.51 28.12 13.94
C LEU A 69 -1.75 29.33 13.37
N MET A 70 -1.79 30.44 14.07
CA MET A 70 -1.03 31.65 13.72
C MET A 70 0.43 31.51 14.16
N HIS A 71 1.25 30.67 13.48
CA HIS A 71 2.71 30.81 13.60
C HIS A 71 3.40 30.34 12.32
N GLY A 72 4.01 31.31 11.62
CA GLY A 72 4.85 31.11 10.44
C GLY A 72 4.17 31.42 9.09
N LYS A 73 4.95 31.42 8.04
CA LYS A 73 4.55 31.77 6.65
C LYS A 73 3.58 30.78 5.98
N THR A 74 3.15 29.74 6.68
CA THR A 74 2.21 28.73 6.17
C THR A 74 0.96 28.73 7.05
N ASN A 75 -0.18 29.00 6.44
CA ASN A 75 -1.51 29.04 7.06
C ASN A 75 -2.00 27.59 7.33
N LYS A 76 -1.28 26.86 8.20
CA LYS A 76 -1.59 25.47 8.55
C LYS A 76 -2.59 25.41 9.68
N GLY A 77 -3.85 25.68 9.37
CA GLY A 77 -4.97 25.41 10.25
C GLY A 77 -5.61 24.05 9.93
N LEU A 78 -6.54 23.63 10.79
CA LEU A 78 -7.33 22.41 10.64
C LEU A 78 -8.80 22.74 10.77
N THR A 79 -9.64 22.16 9.92
CA THR A 79 -11.10 22.27 10.04
C THR A 79 -11.71 20.90 10.29
N PHE A 80 -12.67 20.88 11.22
CA PHE A 80 -13.47 19.71 11.57
C PHE A 80 -14.86 19.83 10.96
N TYR A 81 -15.33 18.72 10.42
CA TYR A 81 -16.51 18.67 9.59
C TYR A 81 -17.48 17.57 10.04
N LYS A 82 -18.75 17.86 9.94
CA LYS A 82 -19.84 16.90 10.05
C LYS A 82 -20.22 16.42 8.66
N PRO A 83 -20.41 15.10 8.43
CA PRO A 83 -20.96 14.60 7.19
C PRO A 83 -22.35 15.14 6.94
N ALA A 84 -22.63 15.58 5.71
CA ALA A 84 -23.91 16.15 5.29
C ALA A 84 -24.54 15.35 4.16
N GLY A 85 -25.87 15.41 4.06
CA GLY A 85 -26.61 14.72 3.00
C GLY A 85 -26.58 13.19 3.13
N ILE A 86 -26.49 12.68 4.37
CA ILE A 86 -26.57 11.23 4.64
C ILE A 86 -27.95 10.73 4.19
N PRO A 87 -28.03 9.71 3.32
CA PRO A 87 -29.31 9.16 2.88
C PRO A 87 -30.11 8.51 4.02
N ASP A 88 -31.42 8.49 3.88
CA ASP A 88 -32.31 7.87 4.86
C ASP A 88 -31.92 6.40 5.14
N GLY A 89 -31.93 6.04 6.41
CA GLY A 89 -31.54 4.71 6.89
C GLY A 89 -30.05 4.49 7.09
N PHE A 90 -29.18 5.38 6.60
CA PHE A 90 -27.75 5.37 6.91
C PHE A 90 -27.43 6.23 8.13
N PHE A 91 -26.42 5.86 8.86
CA PHE A 91 -26.01 6.52 10.10
C PHE A 91 -24.53 6.96 10.03
N CYS A 92 -24.25 8.13 10.59
CA CYS A 92 -22.91 8.64 10.80
C CYS A 92 -22.15 7.72 11.77
N LEU A 93 -20.84 7.53 11.54
CA LEU A 93 -19.95 6.75 12.39
C LEU A 93 -18.94 7.61 13.13
N GLY A 94 -18.76 8.86 12.72
CA GLY A 94 -17.85 9.86 13.31
C GLY A 94 -17.66 11.04 12.36
N HIS A 95 -16.96 12.06 12.82
CA HIS A 95 -16.69 13.27 12.07
C HIS A 95 -15.39 13.19 11.29
N TYR A 96 -15.18 14.14 10.37
CA TYR A 96 -14.03 14.26 9.50
C TYR A 96 -13.19 15.48 9.86
N CYS A 97 -11.89 15.44 9.57
CA CYS A 97 -11.03 16.61 9.64
C CYS A 97 -9.99 16.60 8.53
N GLN A 98 -9.53 17.80 8.14
CA GLN A 98 -8.41 17.95 7.23
C GLN A 98 -7.70 19.29 7.41
N PRO A 99 -6.41 19.41 6.96
CA PRO A 99 -5.69 20.67 6.90
C PRO A 99 -6.38 21.70 5.99
N ASN A 100 -6.25 22.99 6.34
CA ASN A 100 -6.88 24.10 5.59
C ASN A 100 -6.11 24.51 4.34
N ASP A 101 -4.90 24.03 4.16
CA ASP A 101 -4.03 24.30 2.99
C ASP A 101 -4.32 23.39 1.78
N GLN A 102 -5.33 22.54 1.89
CA GLN A 102 -5.74 21.60 0.85
C GLN A 102 -7.22 21.78 0.49
N PRO A 103 -7.62 21.52 -0.77
CA PRO A 103 -9.03 21.50 -1.15
C PRO A 103 -9.77 20.39 -0.39
N LEU A 104 -11.04 20.64 -0.03
CA LEU A 104 -11.87 19.64 0.68
C LEU A 104 -12.12 18.43 -0.23
N ARG A 105 -11.48 17.31 0.07
CA ARG A 105 -11.52 16.08 -0.74
C ARG A 105 -11.66 14.79 0.07
N GLY A 106 -11.81 14.87 1.36
CA GLY A 106 -11.96 13.68 2.17
C GLY A 106 -13.30 12.98 2.01
N TYR A 107 -13.43 11.88 2.70
CA TYR A 107 -14.71 11.17 2.86
C TYR A 107 -14.80 10.55 4.24
N VAL A 108 -16.03 10.24 4.64
CA VAL A 108 -16.32 9.30 5.72
C VAL A 108 -17.31 8.25 5.21
N LEU A 109 -17.22 7.06 5.79
CA LEU A 109 -18.23 6.04 5.57
C LEU A 109 -19.39 6.22 6.54
N VAL A 110 -20.59 6.13 6.00
CA VAL A 110 -21.83 5.97 6.76
C VAL A 110 -22.35 4.56 6.54
N ALA A 111 -23.05 4.02 7.53
CA ALA A 111 -23.46 2.62 7.50
C ALA A 111 -24.95 2.43 7.81
N ARG A 112 -25.51 1.37 7.25
CA ARG A 112 -26.81 0.82 7.66
C ARG A 112 -26.75 -0.71 7.78
N ASN A 113 -27.76 -1.31 8.40
CA ASN A 113 -27.91 -2.77 8.33
C ASN A 113 -28.17 -3.16 6.86
N ALA A 114 -27.43 -4.15 6.36
CA ALA A 114 -27.73 -4.74 5.06
C ALA A 114 -29.13 -5.36 5.09
N THR A 115 -29.95 -5.06 4.10
CA THR A 115 -31.23 -5.73 3.94
C THR A 115 -30.98 -7.13 3.39
N SER A 116 -31.34 -8.18 4.13
CA SER A 116 -31.41 -9.53 3.57
C SER A 116 -32.26 -9.50 2.30
N SER A 117 -31.74 -10.05 1.19
CA SER A 117 -32.57 -10.22 -0.02
C SER A 117 -33.77 -11.12 0.28
N PRO A 118 -34.96 -10.85 -0.29
CA PRO A 118 -36.16 -11.64 -0.04
C PRO A 118 -36.08 -13.12 -0.46
N GLU A 119 -34.98 -13.55 -1.08
CA GLU A 119 -34.82 -14.91 -1.62
C GLU A 119 -34.22 -15.93 -0.65
N GLU A 120 -33.83 -15.54 0.58
CA GLU A 120 -33.24 -16.46 1.57
C GLU A 120 -34.22 -16.98 2.66
N GLU A 121 -35.51 -16.74 2.54
CA GLU A 121 -36.51 -17.26 3.50
C GLU A 121 -36.98 -18.70 3.21
N VAL A 122 -36.20 -19.58 2.61
CA VAL A 122 -36.54 -20.99 2.47
C VAL A 122 -35.58 -21.88 3.26
N GLY A 123 -35.93 -22.06 4.53
CA GLY A 123 -35.71 -23.29 5.27
C GLY A 123 -34.31 -23.61 5.73
N TYR A 124 -33.97 -23.12 6.91
CA TYR A 124 -33.42 -23.91 8.04
C TYR A 124 -33.43 -22.99 9.27
N ALA A 125 -34.14 -23.41 10.34
CA ALA A 125 -34.07 -22.73 11.63
C ALA A 125 -32.66 -22.75 12.16
N HIS A 126 -31.92 -21.65 11.94
CA HIS A 126 -30.73 -21.36 12.73
C HIS A 126 -31.19 -20.85 14.09
N GLU A 127 -30.67 -21.44 15.15
CA GLU A 127 -30.81 -20.87 16.50
C GLU A 127 -30.41 -19.38 16.45
N PRO A 128 -31.10 -18.49 17.16
CA PRO A 128 -30.82 -17.07 17.15
C PRO A 128 -29.44 -16.82 17.70
N VAL A 129 -28.46 -16.60 16.83
CA VAL A 129 -27.20 -15.98 17.21
C VAL A 129 -27.57 -14.56 17.66
N LEU A 130 -27.57 -14.35 18.97
CA LEU A 130 -27.72 -13.09 19.69
C LEU A 130 -28.39 -12.00 18.84
N ASP A 131 -29.66 -11.70 19.15
CA ASP A 131 -30.49 -10.65 18.53
C ASP A 131 -29.93 -9.23 18.80
N MET A 132 -28.63 -9.04 18.46
CA MET A 132 -27.90 -7.80 18.64
C MET A 132 -27.76 -7.11 17.28
N PRO A 133 -28.41 -5.96 17.05
CA PRO A 133 -28.29 -5.24 15.79
C PRO A 133 -26.83 -4.83 15.52
N ALA A 134 -26.44 -4.77 14.23
CA ALA A 134 -25.09 -4.40 13.83
C ALA A 134 -24.70 -2.97 14.29
N LEU A 135 -25.69 -2.07 14.42
CA LEU A 135 -25.52 -0.67 14.79
C LEU A 135 -26.35 -0.32 16.02
N LYS A 136 -25.73 0.34 17.04
CA LYS A 136 -26.41 0.89 18.22
C LYS A 136 -25.99 2.32 18.50
N LYS A 137 -26.85 3.08 19.19
CA LYS A 137 -26.50 4.40 19.73
C LYS A 137 -25.47 4.25 20.85
N PRO A 138 -24.56 5.22 21.05
CA PRO A 138 -23.71 5.26 22.23
C PRO A 138 -24.59 5.41 23.49
N LEU A 139 -24.03 5.08 24.64
CA LEU A 139 -24.68 5.28 25.94
C LEU A 139 -24.68 6.75 26.36
N ASN A 140 -23.56 7.41 26.15
CA ASN A 140 -23.27 8.83 26.38
C ASN A 140 -21.95 9.17 25.65
N TYR A 141 -21.39 10.35 25.92
CA TYR A 141 -20.12 10.78 25.36
C TYR A 141 -19.18 11.23 26.47
N THR A 142 -17.88 10.98 26.28
CA THR A 142 -16.81 11.51 27.14
C THR A 142 -16.16 12.72 26.45
N LEU A 143 -16.11 13.88 27.12
CA LEU A 143 -15.36 15.02 26.61
C LEU A 143 -13.87 14.74 26.77
N ILE A 144 -13.15 14.59 25.66
CA ILE A 144 -11.71 14.27 25.66
C ILE A 144 -10.84 15.53 25.58
N TRP A 145 -11.36 16.58 24.94
CA TRP A 145 -10.65 17.86 24.85
C TRP A 145 -11.61 19.00 24.47
N SER A 146 -11.26 20.22 24.90
CA SER A 146 -11.93 21.46 24.49
C SER A 146 -10.95 22.62 24.39
N THR A 147 -11.30 23.63 23.60
CA THR A 147 -10.53 24.87 23.52
C THR A 147 -10.93 25.80 24.69
N ASP A 148 -9.94 26.29 25.42
CA ASP A 148 -10.18 27.24 26.57
C ASP A 148 -9.99 28.71 26.16
N THR A 149 -9.82 29.03 24.89
CA THR A 149 -9.46 30.39 24.45
C THR A 149 -10.63 31.10 23.76
N GLU A 150 -11.08 32.21 24.34
CA GLU A 150 -12.14 33.09 23.81
C GLU A 150 -11.83 33.66 22.41
N HIS A 151 -10.58 33.57 21.92
CA HIS A 151 -10.13 34.20 20.68
C HIS A 151 -10.23 33.34 19.43
N ILE A 152 -10.49 32.01 19.52
CA ILE A 152 -10.43 31.08 18.40
C ILE A 152 -11.80 30.40 18.16
N GLY A 153 -12.82 30.77 18.92
CA GLY A 153 -14.06 29.99 19.00
C GLY A 153 -13.87 28.72 19.81
N CYS A 154 -14.96 28.07 20.19
CA CYS A 154 -14.91 26.89 21.03
C CYS A 154 -15.13 25.62 20.20
N GLY A 155 -14.22 24.67 20.33
CA GLY A 155 -14.36 23.31 19.80
C GLY A 155 -14.35 22.32 20.97
N TYR A 156 -15.32 21.41 20.98
CA TYR A 156 -15.45 20.35 21.98
C TYR A 156 -15.39 18.99 21.30
N PHE A 157 -14.54 18.10 21.81
CA PHE A 157 -14.24 16.80 21.22
C PHE A 157 -14.75 15.69 22.10
N TRP A 158 -15.63 14.88 21.56
CA TRP A 158 -16.41 13.90 22.29
C TRP A 158 -16.15 12.49 21.76
N LEU A 159 -15.73 11.60 22.66
CA LEU A 159 -15.62 10.19 22.36
C LEU A 159 -16.95 9.49 22.68
N PRO A 160 -17.59 8.78 21.74
CA PRO A 160 -18.79 8.01 22.01
C PRO A 160 -18.48 6.83 22.93
N ASN A 161 -19.25 6.66 24.02
CA ASN A 161 -19.14 5.50 24.92
C ASN A 161 -20.03 4.36 24.40
N PRO A 162 -19.46 3.28 23.83
CA PRO A 162 -20.24 2.23 23.22
C PRO A 162 -20.96 1.35 24.25
N PRO A 163 -22.13 0.79 23.93
CA PRO A 163 -22.71 -0.29 24.71
C PRO A 163 -21.80 -1.52 24.76
N LEU A 164 -22.00 -2.40 25.73
CA LEU A 164 -21.28 -3.67 25.81
C LEU A 164 -21.44 -4.47 24.49
N GLY A 165 -20.31 -4.95 23.93
CA GLY A 165 -20.26 -5.68 22.68
C GLY A 165 -20.24 -4.78 21.42
N TYR A 166 -20.01 -3.46 21.59
CA TYR A 166 -19.88 -2.49 20.50
C TYR A 166 -18.59 -1.68 20.61
N LYS A 167 -18.16 -1.09 19.50
CA LYS A 167 -17.01 -0.18 19.41
C LYS A 167 -17.42 1.16 18.77
N ALA A 168 -16.78 2.24 19.17
CA ALA A 168 -16.88 3.54 18.51
C ALA A 168 -16.00 3.54 17.24
N MET A 169 -16.38 4.33 16.21
CA MET A 169 -15.67 4.39 14.93
C MET A 169 -14.96 5.72 14.71
N GLY A 170 -15.11 6.68 15.60
CA GLY A 170 -14.51 8.01 15.47
C GLY A 170 -15.02 8.97 16.53
N VAL A 171 -14.44 10.16 16.55
CA VAL A 171 -14.74 11.26 17.45
C VAL A 171 -15.83 12.15 16.86
N VAL A 172 -16.63 12.78 17.72
CA VAL A 172 -17.63 13.80 17.39
C VAL A 172 -17.14 15.15 17.84
N VAL A 173 -17.32 16.21 17.05
CA VAL A 173 -16.96 17.59 17.39
C VAL A 173 -18.23 18.44 17.47
N THR A 174 -18.28 19.35 18.45
CA THR A 174 -19.34 20.37 18.56
C THR A 174 -18.72 21.76 18.75
N ASP A 175 -19.47 22.79 18.40
CA ASP A 175 -19.13 24.20 18.64
C ASP A 175 -19.66 24.73 19.99
N LYS A 176 -20.34 23.86 20.77
CA LYS A 176 -20.98 24.14 22.03
C LYS A 176 -20.58 23.12 23.09
N PRO A 177 -20.59 23.49 24.38
CA PRO A 177 -20.18 22.63 25.49
C PRO A 177 -21.18 21.52 25.84
N GLU A 178 -22.36 21.54 25.24
CA GLU A 178 -23.37 20.54 25.50
C GLU A 178 -23.02 19.22 24.86
N GLU A 179 -23.24 18.13 25.58
CA GLU A 179 -23.05 16.75 25.10
C GLU A 179 -23.85 16.51 23.80
N PRO A 180 -23.26 15.86 22.77
CA PRO A 180 -23.97 15.55 21.53
C PRO A 180 -25.19 14.66 21.76
N LYS A 181 -26.19 14.75 20.88
CA LYS A 181 -27.35 13.86 20.94
C LYS A 181 -26.93 12.41 20.66
N LEU A 182 -27.56 11.44 21.32
CA LEU A 182 -27.28 10.00 21.11
C LEU A 182 -27.53 9.53 19.67
N GLU A 183 -28.32 10.28 18.91
CA GLU A 183 -28.60 10.03 17.49
C GLU A 183 -27.47 10.43 16.56
N GLU A 184 -26.51 11.23 17.02
CA GLU A 184 -25.46 11.83 16.20
C GLU A 184 -24.62 10.77 15.46
N VAL A 185 -24.25 9.69 16.16
CA VAL A 185 -23.48 8.59 15.60
C VAL A 185 -24.03 7.22 16.00
N ARG A 186 -23.47 6.18 15.40
CA ARG A 186 -23.67 4.78 15.81
C ARG A 186 -22.35 4.12 16.15
N CYS A 187 -22.40 3.26 17.16
CA CYS A 187 -21.37 2.27 17.48
C CYS A 187 -21.65 0.98 16.72
N VAL A 188 -20.61 0.28 16.35
CA VAL A 188 -20.66 -0.95 15.53
C VAL A 188 -20.38 -2.16 16.40
N ARG A 189 -21.08 -3.26 16.18
CA ARG A 189 -20.90 -4.53 16.90
C ARG A 189 -19.48 -5.06 16.70
N VAL A 190 -18.83 -5.56 17.75
CA VAL A 190 -17.39 -5.90 17.80
C VAL A 190 -16.95 -6.88 16.71
N ASP A 191 -17.77 -7.89 16.38
CA ASP A 191 -17.46 -8.87 15.33
C ASP A 191 -17.41 -8.28 13.90
N LEU A 192 -18.00 -7.08 13.72
CA LEU A 192 -18.01 -6.29 12.48
C LEU A 192 -16.89 -5.24 12.45
N THR A 193 -15.95 -5.29 13.40
CA THR A 193 -14.86 -4.32 13.55
C THR A 193 -13.50 -4.98 13.46
N GLU A 194 -12.48 -4.20 13.15
CA GLU A 194 -11.06 -4.57 13.14
C GLU A 194 -10.25 -3.53 13.92
N SER A 195 -9.13 -3.95 14.50
CA SER A 195 -8.22 -3.05 15.23
C SER A 195 -7.74 -1.91 14.35
N CYS A 196 -7.66 -0.73 14.95
CA CYS A 196 -7.29 0.52 14.32
C CYS A 196 -6.00 1.05 14.95
N GLU A 197 -5.17 1.70 14.14
CA GLU A 197 -3.97 2.42 14.59
C GLU A 197 -4.00 3.87 14.13
N MET A 198 -3.22 4.70 14.78
CA MET A 198 -2.92 6.06 14.31
C MET A 198 -2.12 5.96 13.02
N GLY A 199 -2.57 6.67 11.99
CA GLY A 199 -1.84 6.85 10.75
C GLY A 199 -1.00 8.12 10.79
N ASP A 200 -1.16 9.00 9.78
CA ASP A 200 -0.39 10.23 9.71
C ASP A 200 -0.87 11.26 10.73
N LEU A 201 0.10 11.96 11.33
CA LEU A 201 -0.17 13.10 12.20
C LEU A 201 -0.66 14.28 11.36
N ILE A 202 -1.93 14.68 11.57
CA ILE A 202 -2.54 15.80 10.86
C ILE A 202 -2.16 17.12 11.50
N LEU A 203 -2.20 17.19 12.85
CA LEU A 203 -1.93 18.41 13.61
C LEU A 203 -1.36 18.10 14.99
N THR A 204 -0.42 18.95 15.42
CA THR A 204 -0.01 19.08 16.82
C THR A 204 -0.17 20.53 17.22
N THR A 205 -0.88 20.81 18.33
CA THR A 205 -0.96 22.15 18.90
C THR A 205 0.24 22.43 19.79
N ASP A 206 0.80 23.65 19.70
CA ASP A 206 1.84 24.10 20.61
C ASP A 206 1.29 24.26 22.05
N SER A 207 2.16 24.06 23.05
CA SER A 207 1.90 24.24 24.47
C SER A 207 1.40 25.67 24.87
N LYS A 208 1.44 26.61 23.92
CA LYS A 208 0.90 27.98 24.08
C LYS A 208 -0.63 28.04 24.04
N PHE A 209 -1.29 27.02 23.48
CA PHE A 209 -2.74 26.99 23.28
C PHE A 209 -3.47 26.12 24.30
N SER A 210 -2.76 25.22 24.96
CA SER A 210 -3.30 24.38 26.03
C SER A 210 -2.18 23.92 26.97
N LYS A 211 -2.50 23.65 28.21
CA LYS A 211 -1.58 23.07 29.20
C LYS A 211 -1.04 21.70 28.74
N TYR A 212 -1.77 21.02 27.85
CA TYR A 212 -1.41 19.73 27.25
C TYR A 212 -1.46 19.82 25.74
N PRO A 213 -0.46 19.30 24.99
CA PRO A 213 -0.48 19.28 23.56
C PRO A 213 -1.66 18.42 23.08
N PHE A 214 -2.46 18.99 22.17
CA PHE A 214 -3.53 18.26 21.50
C PHE A 214 -3.04 17.82 20.14
N GLN A 215 -3.19 16.55 19.83
CA GLN A 215 -2.74 15.95 18.58
C GLN A 215 -3.91 15.26 17.88
N VAL A 216 -3.90 15.35 16.56
CA VAL A 216 -4.93 14.77 15.68
C VAL A 216 -4.27 13.92 14.62
N TRP A 217 -4.74 12.69 14.47
CA TRP A 217 -4.26 11.73 13.47
C TRP A 217 -5.40 11.23 12.58
N ASN A 218 -5.08 10.88 11.36
CA ASN A 218 -5.95 9.98 10.61
C ASN A 218 -5.90 8.57 11.23
N THR A 219 -6.87 7.74 10.86
CA THR A 219 -6.97 6.38 11.39
C THR A 219 -6.94 5.38 10.24
N ARG A 220 -6.29 4.24 10.49
CA ARG A 220 -6.18 3.16 9.52
C ARG A 220 -6.21 1.80 10.20
N PRO A 221 -6.60 0.71 9.48
CA PRO A 221 -6.52 -0.63 10.04
C PRO A 221 -5.09 -1.03 10.38
N CYS A 222 -4.88 -1.72 11.51
CA CYS A 222 -3.57 -2.26 11.89
C CYS A 222 -3.05 -3.28 10.89
N LYS A 223 -3.94 -4.12 10.34
CA LYS A 223 -3.61 -5.10 9.31
C LYS A 223 -3.98 -4.56 7.94
N ARG A 224 -3.00 -4.53 7.03
CA ARG A 224 -3.13 -4.05 5.65
C ARG A 224 -2.58 -5.09 4.67
N GLY A 225 -2.85 -4.89 3.39
CA GLY A 225 -2.45 -5.77 2.31
C GLY A 225 -3.62 -6.58 1.73
N MET A 226 -3.34 -7.42 0.78
CA MET A 226 -4.32 -8.09 -0.09
C MET A 226 -5.34 -8.95 0.68
N LEU A 227 -4.94 -9.57 1.78
CA LEU A 227 -5.80 -10.46 2.59
C LEU A 227 -6.44 -9.74 3.79
N ALA A 228 -6.09 -8.50 4.04
CA ALA A 228 -6.62 -7.74 5.16
C ALA A 228 -8.10 -7.37 4.93
N ARG A 229 -8.88 -7.42 6.01
CA ARG A 229 -10.33 -7.17 6.00
C ARG A 229 -10.72 -5.84 6.62
N GLY A 230 -9.75 -5.11 7.19
CA GLY A 230 -9.99 -3.82 7.82
C GLY A 230 -10.35 -2.74 6.80
N VAL A 231 -11.42 -1.98 7.10
CA VAL A 231 -11.94 -0.89 6.26
C VAL A 231 -11.86 0.41 7.03
N SER A 232 -11.10 1.38 6.50
CA SER A 232 -11.02 2.71 7.10
C SER A 232 -12.35 3.45 6.96
N VAL A 233 -12.83 4.03 8.07
CA VAL A 233 -14.06 4.82 8.09
C VAL A 233 -13.85 6.24 7.54
N GLY A 234 -12.60 6.72 7.51
CA GLY A 234 -12.26 8.09 7.13
C GLY A 234 -12.43 9.10 8.26
N THR A 235 -12.67 8.64 9.49
CA THR A 235 -12.70 9.46 10.70
C THR A 235 -11.31 9.74 11.22
N PHE A 236 -11.20 10.57 12.24
CA PHE A 236 -9.94 10.91 12.91
C PHE A 236 -9.94 10.44 14.38
N TYR A 237 -8.76 10.38 14.95
CA TYR A 237 -8.52 10.19 16.37
C TYR A 237 -7.76 11.41 16.96
N CYS A 238 -8.01 11.73 18.20
CA CYS A 238 -7.29 12.80 18.88
C CYS A 238 -6.99 12.42 20.34
N SER A 239 -5.83 12.86 20.84
CA SER A 239 -5.39 12.61 22.20
C SER A 239 -4.57 13.77 22.74
N THR A 240 -4.51 13.88 24.06
CA THR A 240 -3.63 14.79 24.81
C THR A 240 -2.38 14.08 25.35
N TYR A 241 -2.30 12.77 25.25
CA TYR A 241 -1.19 11.93 25.71
C TYR A 241 -0.74 10.98 24.63
N LEU A 242 0.58 10.85 24.50
CA LEU A 242 1.22 9.83 23.67
C LEU A 242 1.60 8.65 24.54
N ASP A 243 0.68 7.75 24.85
CA ASP A 243 1.06 6.39 25.21
C ASP A 243 0.88 5.52 23.99
N SER A 244 2.00 5.21 23.33
CA SER A 244 2.07 4.47 22.06
C SER A 244 1.75 2.98 22.20
N GLU A 245 1.43 2.49 23.38
CA GLU A 245 1.20 1.06 23.66
C GLU A 245 -0.28 0.73 23.95
N GLU A 246 -1.16 1.71 24.08
CA GLU A 246 -2.58 1.43 24.35
C GLU A 246 -3.38 1.25 23.05
N GLU A 247 -4.24 0.23 23.04
CA GLU A 247 -5.22 0.03 21.95
C GLU A 247 -6.15 1.24 21.85
N LEU A 248 -6.33 1.77 20.64
CA LEU A 248 -7.21 2.91 20.43
C LEU A 248 -8.65 2.60 20.88
N GLU A 249 -9.30 3.58 21.52
CA GLU A 249 -10.70 3.47 21.95
C GLU A 249 -11.70 3.44 20.79
N ILE A 250 -11.23 3.66 19.56
CA ILE A 250 -12.00 3.54 18.33
C ILE A 250 -11.50 2.36 17.48
N SER A 251 -12.30 1.94 16.53
CA SER A 251 -11.99 0.81 15.63
C SER A 251 -12.26 1.15 14.18
N CYS A 252 -11.75 0.33 13.26
CA CYS A 252 -12.13 0.31 11.86
C CYS A 252 -13.26 -0.68 11.61
N LEU A 253 -13.96 -0.56 10.48
CA LEU A 253 -14.92 -1.58 10.04
C LEU A 253 -14.18 -2.83 9.55
N LYS A 254 -14.89 -3.94 9.47
CA LYS A 254 -14.39 -5.21 8.95
C LYS A 254 -15.26 -5.71 7.81
N ASN A 255 -14.63 -6.02 6.69
CA ASN A 255 -15.33 -6.63 5.56
C ASN A 255 -15.43 -8.15 5.78
N LEU A 256 -16.64 -8.63 6.04
CA LEU A 256 -16.95 -10.05 6.19
C LEU A 256 -17.38 -10.70 4.86
N ASP A 257 -17.58 -9.91 3.81
CA ASP A 257 -17.87 -10.45 2.48
C ASP A 257 -16.63 -11.14 1.90
N SER A 258 -16.70 -12.45 1.76
CA SER A 258 -15.62 -13.27 1.19
C SER A 258 -15.53 -13.18 -0.33
N THR A 259 -16.61 -12.76 -0.99
CA THR A 259 -16.66 -12.67 -2.46
C THR A 259 -15.97 -11.43 -3.00
N LEU A 260 -15.77 -10.41 -2.15
CA LEU A 260 -15.23 -9.11 -2.56
C LEU A 260 -15.95 -8.54 -3.80
N HIS A 261 -17.30 -8.65 -3.82
CA HIS A 261 -18.16 -8.30 -4.96
C HIS A 261 -17.98 -6.86 -5.48
N ALA A 262 -17.40 -5.97 -4.65
CA ALA A 262 -17.08 -4.60 -5.02
C ALA A 262 -15.74 -4.45 -5.78
N MET A 263 -14.97 -5.52 -5.93
CA MET A 263 -13.74 -5.50 -6.74
C MET A 263 -14.08 -5.50 -8.24
N PRO A 264 -13.30 -4.82 -9.08
CA PRO A 264 -13.55 -4.76 -10.51
C PRO A 264 -13.32 -6.11 -11.18
N ASN A 265 -14.15 -6.46 -12.18
CA ASN A 265 -13.88 -7.59 -13.08
C ASN A 265 -12.83 -7.24 -14.13
N LEU A 266 -12.39 -8.21 -14.93
CA LEU A 266 -11.32 -8.03 -15.92
C LEU A 266 -11.59 -6.88 -16.90
N ASN A 267 -12.81 -6.75 -17.42
CA ASN A 267 -13.16 -5.67 -18.35
C ASN A 267 -13.10 -4.29 -17.68
N GLN A 268 -13.50 -4.23 -16.40
CA GLN A 268 -13.39 -2.98 -15.60
C GLN A 268 -11.95 -2.65 -15.29
N ILE A 269 -11.09 -3.65 -15.00
CA ILE A 269 -9.64 -3.45 -14.82
C ILE A 269 -9.03 -2.88 -16.10
N GLU A 270 -9.30 -3.47 -17.26
CA GLU A 270 -8.81 -2.96 -18.55
C GLU A 270 -9.28 -1.53 -18.83
N ALA A 271 -10.55 -1.23 -18.51
CA ALA A 271 -11.09 0.13 -18.63
C ALA A 271 -10.38 1.13 -17.69
N LEU A 272 -10.09 0.72 -16.44
CA LEU A 272 -9.35 1.55 -15.48
C LEU A 272 -7.92 1.81 -15.95
N ILE A 273 -7.20 0.79 -16.42
CA ILE A 273 -5.85 0.93 -16.96
C ILE A 273 -5.86 1.86 -18.18
N LYS A 274 -6.79 1.66 -19.10
CA LYS A 274 -6.93 2.53 -20.29
C LYS A 274 -7.23 3.98 -19.92
N HIS A 275 -7.97 4.21 -18.84
CA HIS A 275 -8.40 5.54 -18.42
C HIS A 275 -7.37 6.26 -17.56
N TYR A 276 -6.72 5.56 -16.62
CA TYR A 276 -5.83 6.14 -15.62
C TYR A 276 -4.35 5.76 -15.80
N GLY A 277 -4.05 4.79 -16.66
CA GLY A 277 -2.69 4.29 -16.84
C GLY A 277 -1.70 5.41 -17.11
N PRO A 278 -0.67 5.58 -16.25
CA PRO A 278 0.24 6.72 -16.32
C PRO A 278 1.11 6.72 -17.58
N THR A 279 1.60 7.90 -17.92
CA THR A 279 2.71 8.07 -18.85
C THR A 279 4.01 8.10 -18.06
N VAL A 280 4.88 7.11 -18.29
CA VAL A 280 6.18 7.01 -17.62
C VAL A 280 7.25 7.69 -18.47
N PHE A 281 7.93 8.69 -17.89
CA PHE A 281 9.09 9.35 -18.49
C PHE A 281 10.37 8.82 -17.86
N PHE A 282 11.27 8.25 -18.66
CA PHE A 282 12.63 7.93 -18.24
C PHE A 282 13.53 9.15 -18.44
N HIS A 283 14.57 9.28 -17.62
CA HIS A 283 15.44 10.46 -17.68
C HIS A 283 16.06 10.66 -19.08
N PRO A 284 16.25 11.91 -19.59
CA PRO A 284 16.78 12.15 -20.94
C PRO A 284 18.19 11.59 -21.18
N ASP A 285 19.00 11.44 -20.11
CA ASP A 285 20.34 10.86 -20.16
C ASP A 285 20.38 9.40 -19.67
N GLU A 286 19.21 8.72 -19.64
CA GLU A 286 19.15 7.30 -19.29
C GLU A 286 19.75 6.46 -20.40
N VAL A 287 20.60 5.52 -20.01
CA VAL A 287 21.21 4.53 -20.92
C VAL A 287 20.70 3.11 -20.66
N TYR A 288 20.16 2.87 -19.47
CA TYR A 288 19.62 1.57 -19.04
C TYR A 288 18.09 1.60 -19.12
N LEU A 289 17.56 1.57 -20.35
CA LEU A 289 16.13 1.70 -20.61
C LEU A 289 15.38 0.40 -20.26
N PRO A 290 14.06 0.50 -19.95
CA PRO A 290 13.25 -0.68 -19.73
C PRO A 290 13.12 -1.54 -20.98
N SER A 291 12.76 -2.80 -20.78
CA SER A 291 12.37 -3.73 -21.85
C SER A 291 11.24 -4.64 -21.39
N SER A 292 10.70 -5.45 -22.31
CA SER A 292 9.91 -6.60 -21.87
C SER A 292 10.82 -7.73 -21.36
N VAL A 293 10.29 -8.52 -20.43
CA VAL A 293 10.94 -9.76 -19.95
C VAL A 293 11.20 -10.72 -21.11
N GLN A 294 10.26 -10.82 -22.04
CA GLN A 294 10.42 -11.66 -23.23
C GLN A 294 11.57 -11.19 -24.13
N TRP A 295 11.74 -9.88 -24.28
CA TRP A 295 12.88 -9.33 -25.02
C TRP A 295 14.19 -9.68 -24.32
N PHE A 296 14.29 -9.52 -23.01
CA PHE A 296 15.48 -9.83 -22.22
C PHE A 296 15.91 -11.28 -22.38
N PHE A 297 14.98 -12.24 -22.25
CA PHE A 297 15.27 -13.67 -22.45
C PHE A 297 15.67 -13.99 -23.87
N LYS A 298 14.93 -13.49 -24.86
CA LYS A 298 15.16 -13.75 -26.29
C LYS A 298 16.52 -13.22 -26.77
N ASN A 299 17.01 -12.13 -26.18
CA ASN A 299 18.27 -11.50 -26.60
C ASN A 299 19.49 -12.02 -25.85
N GLY A 300 19.36 -13.01 -24.95
CA GLY A 300 20.47 -13.76 -24.45
C GLY A 300 20.74 -13.72 -22.96
N ALA A 301 19.79 -13.29 -22.14
CA ALA A 301 19.85 -13.53 -20.70
C ALA A 301 19.95 -15.04 -20.42
N LEU A 302 20.73 -15.42 -19.41
CA LEU A 302 21.05 -16.81 -19.10
C LEU A 302 20.64 -17.15 -17.67
N LEU A 303 20.17 -18.38 -17.48
CA LEU A 303 19.99 -18.97 -16.15
C LEU A 303 21.28 -19.63 -15.70
N TYR A 304 21.78 -19.23 -14.54
CA TYR A 304 22.91 -19.85 -13.86
C TYR A 304 22.45 -20.65 -12.66
N GLN A 305 23.22 -21.67 -12.32
CA GLN A 305 23.00 -22.52 -11.14
C GLN A 305 24.30 -22.61 -10.35
N ASP A 306 24.20 -22.60 -9.04
CA ASP A 306 25.37 -22.78 -8.15
C ASP A 306 26.13 -24.08 -8.50
N GLY A 307 27.45 -23.97 -8.51
CA GLY A 307 28.35 -25.07 -8.95
C GLY A 307 28.42 -25.29 -10.47
N ASN A 308 27.65 -24.58 -11.30
CA ASN A 308 27.69 -24.66 -12.75
C ASN A 308 28.26 -23.36 -13.36
N VAL A 309 29.39 -23.44 -14.03
CA VAL A 309 30.05 -22.27 -14.64
C VAL A 309 29.37 -21.78 -15.92
N LYS A 310 28.52 -22.63 -16.53
CA LYS A 310 27.89 -22.34 -17.81
C LYS A 310 26.42 -21.99 -17.61
N GLY A 311 26.05 -20.76 -18.03
CA GLY A 311 24.65 -20.35 -18.09
C GLY A 311 23.86 -21.10 -19.20
N GLU A 312 22.60 -21.37 -18.92
CA GLU A 312 21.64 -22.00 -19.83
C GLU A 312 20.72 -20.94 -20.44
N SER A 313 20.38 -21.11 -21.72
CA SER A 313 19.44 -20.21 -22.41
C SER A 313 18.05 -20.30 -21.78
N ILE A 314 17.43 -19.15 -21.53
CA ILE A 314 16.06 -19.06 -21.03
C ILE A 314 15.09 -19.08 -22.23
N ASP A 315 14.02 -19.86 -22.14
CA ASP A 315 12.91 -19.78 -23.09
C ASP A 315 12.27 -18.38 -23.03
N TYR A 316 11.85 -17.87 -24.17
CA TYR A 316 11.35 -16.49 -24.26
C TYR A 316 10.13 -16.19 -23.37
N ARG A 317 9.40 -17.20 -22.91
CA ARG A 317 8.30 -17.11 -21.93
C ARG A 317 8.74 -17.46 -20.51
N GLY A 318 10.00 -17.84 -20.32
CA GLY A 318 10.51 -18.30 -19.04
C GLY A 318 10.00 -19.67 -18.62
N SER A 319 9.53 -20.50 -19.57
CA SER A 319 8.91 -21.79 -19.26
C SER A 319 9.87 -22.84 -18.70
N ASN A 320 11.18 -22.65 -18.90
CA ASN A 320 12.24 -23.51 -18.37
C ASN A 320 12.88 -22.95 -17.09
N LEU A 321 12.41 -21.82 -16.56
CA LEU A 321 12.85 -21.34 -15.26
C LEU A 321 12.31 -22.24 -14.14
N PRO A 322 13.11 -22.54 -13.09
CA PRO A 322 12.64 -23.33 -11.96
C PRO A 322 11.54 -22.56 -11.20
N SER A 323 10.36 -23.17 -11.08
CA SER A 323 9.23 -22.59 -10.35
C SER A 323 9.48 -22.58 -8.86
N GLY A 324 9.07 -21.52 -8.17
CA GLY A 324 9.26 -21.35 -6.72
C GLY A 324 10.72 -21.06 -6.36
N GLY A 325 11.07 -21.39 -5.13
CA GLY A 325 12.39 -21.14 -4.56
C GLY A 325 12.40 -19.92 -3.64
N LYS A 326 13.56 -19.38 -3.40
CA LYS A 326 13.83 -18.20 -2.57
C LYS A 326 15.17 -17.59 -2.99
N ASN A 327 15.47 -16.41 -2.50
CA ASN A 327 16.77 -15.76 -2.69
C ASN A 327 17.84 -16.49 -1.84
N ASP A 328 18.44 -17.54 -2.40
CA ASP A 328 19.39 -18.41 -1.69
C ASP A 328 20.68 -18.67 -2.50
N GLY A 329 20.88 -17.98 -3.63
CA GLY A 329 22.04 -18.13 -4.50
C GLY A 329 22.07 -19.44 -5.30
N ALA A 330 21.05 -20.30 -5.18
CA ALA A 330 21.06 -21.58 -5.90
C ALA A 330 20.83 -21.43 -7.40
N PHE A 331 20.05 -20.44 -7.82
CA PHE A 331 19.84 -20.08 -9.23
C PHE A 331 19.70 -18.57 -9.37
N TRP A 332 20.29 -18.02 -10.40
CA TRP A 332 20.15 -16.59 -10.74
C TRP A 332 20.13 -16.38 -12.26
N ILE A 333 19.49 -15.30 -12.68
CA ILE A 333 19.54 -14.83 -14.06
C ILE A 333 20.72 -13.87 -14.20
N ASP A 334 21.50 -13.98 -15.26
CA ASP A 334 22.62 -13.07 -15.51
C ASP A 334 22.81 -12.83 -17.02
N LEU A 335 23.68 -11.85 -17.30
CA LEU A 335 24.07 -11.47 -18.65
C LEU A 335 25.15 -12.43 -19.19
N PRO A 336 25.18 -12.65 -20.52
CA PRO A 336 26.23 -13.47 -21.13
C PRO A 336 27.62 -12.82 -21.00
N ASN A 337 28.66 -13.65 -21.11
CA ASN A 337 30.07 -13.18 -20.99
C ASN A 337 30.56 -12.36 -22.18
N LYS A 338 29.83 -12.37 -23.31
CA LYS A 338 30.21 -11.65 -24.53
C LYS A 338 29.83 -10.18 -24.41
N ASP A 339 30.83 -9.28 -24.41
CA ASP A 339 30.67 -7.86 -24.07
C ASP A 339 29.64 -7.13 -24.93
N ASP A 340 29.64 -7.35 -26.26
CA ASP A 340 28.68 -6.70 -27.17
C ASP A 340 27.23 -7.11 -26.88
N VAL A 341 26.98 -8.36 -26.50
CA VAL A 341 25.64 -8.86 -26.14
C VAL A 341 25.26 -8.36 -24.75
N ARG A 342 26.21 -8.35 -23.82
CA ARG A 342 26.02 -7.82 -22.46
C ARG A 342 25.62 -6.35 -22.49
N ASP A 343 26.36 -5.52 -23.23
CA ASP A 343 26.08 -4.09 -23.35
C ASP A 343 24.73 -3.84 -24.05
N HIS A 344 24.40 -4.63 -25.07
CA HIS A 344 23.10 -4.57 -25.73
C HIS A 344 21.96 -4.86 -24.74
N LEU A 345 22.09 -5.89 -23.91
CA LEU A 345 21.10 -6.24 -22.90
C LEU A 345 20.98 -5.18 -21.82
N LYS A 346 22.11 -4.63 -21.32
CA LYS A 346 22.10 -3.56 -20.32
C LYS A 346 21.37 -2.31 -20.79
N ASN A 347 21.51 -1.96 -22.07
CA ASN A 347 20.84 -0.77 -22.63
C ASN A 347 19.32 -0.92 -22.72
N GLY A 348 18.81 -2.14 -22.60
CA GLY A 348 17.38 -2.41 -22.72
C GLY A 348 16.81 -2.11 -24.11
N ASN A 349 15.49 -2.06 -24.21
CA ASN A 349 14.78 -1.77 -25.47
C ASN A 349 13.42 -1.13 -25.19
N LEU A 350 13.36 0.18 -25.28
CA LEU A 350 12.14 0.95 -25.00
C LEU A 350 10.96 0.57 -25.92
N GLU A 351 11.21 0.13 -27.14
CA GLU A 351 10.15 -0.28 -28.07
C GLU A 351 9.45 -1.56 -27.62
N SER A 352 10.18 -2.47 -26.97
CA SER A 352 9.63 -3.70 -26.41
C SER A 352 9.04 -3.51 -25.00
N ALA A 353 9.37 -2.42 -24.32
CA ALA A 353 8.98 -2.19 -22.93
C ALA A 353 7.45 -2.18 -22.77
N GLU A 354 6.97 -2.89 -21.79
CA GLU A 354 5.58 -2.94 -21.34
C GLU A 354 5.54 -2.98 -19.81
N LEU A 355 4.42 -2.56 -19.23
CA LEU A 355 4.25 -2.64 -17.78
C LEU A 355 3.52 -3.92 -17.41
N TYR A 356 3.93 -4.52 -16.30
CA TYR A 356 3.33 -5.73 -15.77
C TYR A 356 2.39 -5.38 -14.63
N VAL A 357 1.12 -5.70 -14.80
CA VAL A 357 0.06 -5.23 -13.89
C VAL A 357 -0.38 -6.33 -12.95
N HIS A 358 -0.29 -6.07 -11.65
CA HIS A 358 -0.87 -6.85 -10.59
C HIS A 358 -2.03 -6.08 -9.95
N VAL A 359 -3.22 -6.68 -9.89
CA VAL A 359 -4.42 -6.05 -9.33
C VAL A 359 -4.82 -6.74 -8.05
N LYS A 360 -4.89 -5.99 -6.96
CA LYS A 360 -5.17 -6.54 -5.62
C LYS A 360 -6.18 -5.71 -4.84
N PRO A 361 -6.95 -6.34 -3.92
CA PRO A 361 -7.80 -5.60 -2.99
C PRO A 361 -6.96 -4.80 -1.99
N ALA A 362 -7.43 -3.60 -1.69
CA ALA A 362 -6.89 -2.74 -0.65
C ALA A 362 -7.98 -2.26 0.29
N MET A 363 -7.62 -1.93 1.54
CA MET A 363 -8.55 -1.44 2.56
C MET A 363 -9.82 -2.29 2.68
N GLY A 364 -9.64 -3.61 2.81
CA GLY A 364 -10.75 -4.55 2.94
C GLY A 364 -11.62 -4.68 1.68
N GLY A 365 -11.09 -4.37 0.49
CA GLY A 365 -11.83 -4.41 -0.78
C GLY A 365 -12.69 -3.19 -1.05
N THR A 366 -12.51 -2.09 -0.30
CA THR A 366 -13.13 -0.79 -0.59
C THR A 366 -12.33 0.04 -1.59
N PHE A 367 -11.11 -0.37 -1.82
CA PHE A 367 -10.22 0.15 -2.87
C PHE A 367 -9.61 -1.01 -3.66
N THR A 368 -9.18 -0.70 -4.87
CA THR A 368 -8.40 -1.56 -5.75
C THR A 368 -7.04 -0.92 -5.95
N ASP A 369 -5.97 -1.67 -5.66
CA ASP A 369 -4.62 -1.29 -6.01
C ASP A 369 -4.24 -1.94 -7.34
N ILE A 370 -3.89 -1.11 -8.32
CA ILE A 370 -3.36 -1.51 -9.63
C ILE A 370 -1.87 -1.24 -9.59
N VAL A 371 -1.09 -2.25 -9.25
CA VAL A 371 0.38 -2.18 -9.16
C VAL A 371 0.96 -2.34 -10.55
N MET A 372 1.73 -1.38 -11.02
CA MET A 372 2.35 -1.38 -12.34
C MET A 372 3.86 -1.52 -12.20
N TRP A 373 4.38 -2.69 -12.56
CA TRP A 373 5.79 -3.03 -12.52
C TRP A 373 6.50 -2.67 -13.81
N VAL A 374 7.65 -2.07 -13.69
CA VAL A 374 8.59 -1.75 -14.77
C VAL A 374 9.77 -2.70 -14.65
N PHE A 375 10.15 -3.35 -15.75
CA PHE A 375 11.35 -4.19 -15.82
C PHE A 375 12.46 -3.48 -16.59
N CYS A 376 13.60 -3.25 -15.92
CA CYS A 376 14.83 -2.79 -16.55
C CYS A 376 15.87 -3.93 -16.49
N PRO A 377 16.49 -4.32 -17.61
CA PRO A 377 17.51 -5.38 -17.62
C PRO A 377 18.71 -5.11 -16.72
N PHE A 378 18.95 -3.83 -16.41
CA PHE A 378 20.10 -3.42 -15.61
C PHE A 378 19.83 -2.11 -14.87
N ASN A 379 20.22 -2.08 -13.60
CA ASN A 379 20.31 -0.87 -12.76
C ASN A 379 21.71 -0.29 -12.85
N GLY A 380 21.80 1.00 -13.09
CA GLY A 380 23.10 1.68 -13.24
C GLY A 380 23.72 2.09 -11.91
N PRO A 381 24.91 2.69 -11.94
CA PRO A 381 25.60 3.11 -10.73
C PRO A 381 24.91 4.27 -10.04
N ALA A 382 24.87 4.23 -8.71
CA ALA A 382 24.36 5.31 -7.88
C ALA A 382 25.17 6.59 -8.02
N THR A 383 24.53 7.73 -7.83
CA THR A 383 25.21 9.03 -7.67
C THR A 383 25.08 9.48 -6.22
N ILE A 384 26.20 9.69 -5.54
CA ILE A 384 26.24 10.19 -4.18
C ILE A 384 26.43 11.71 -4.19
N LYS A 385 25.55 12.41 -3.46
CA LYS A 385 25.66 13.85 -3.22
C LYS A 385 26.25 14.11 -1.85
N VAL A 386 27.21 15.01 -1.79
CA VAL A 386 27.80 15.51 -0.54
C VAL A 386 27.90 17.04 -0.62
N GLY A 387 27.01 17.74 0.06
CA GLY A 387 26.89 19.18 -0.03
C GLY A 387 26.58 19.66 -1.46
N LEU A 388 27.52 20.38 -2.09
CA LEU A 388 27.38 20.85 -3.48
C LEU A 388 27.96 19.88 -4.52
N MET A 389 28.71 18.86 -4.10
CA MET A 389 29.33 17.88 -5.00
C MET A 389 28.39 16.71 -5.26
N SER A 390 28.43 16.19 -6.49
CA SER A 390 27.73 14.96 -6.87
C SER A 390 28.73 14.07 -7.61
N ILE A 391 28.86 12.83 -7.16
CA ILE A 391 29.88 11.89 -7.61
C ILE A 391 29.20 10.61 -8.03
N ALA A 392 29.36 10.24 -9.31
CA ALA A 392 28.89 8.95 -9.80
C ALA A 392 29.82 7.84 -9.28
N MET A 393 29.24 6.83 -8.68
CA MET A 393 29.95 5.64 -8.24
C MET A 393 30.24 4.72 -9.41
N SER A 394 31.21 3.83 -9.27
CA SER A 394 31.54 2.90 -10.35
C SER A 394 30.90 1.53 -10.19
N LYS A 395 30.50 1.15 -8.97
CA LYS A 395 29.98 -0.18 -8.64
C LYS A 395 28.74 -0.16 -7.79
N ILE A 396 28.64 0.72 -6.80
CA ILE A 396 27.52 0.80 -5.87
C ILE A 396 26.22 1.03 -6.62
N GLY A 397 25.21 0.20 -6.38
CA GLY A 397 23.89 0.24 -6.98
C GLY A 397 23.75 -0.53 -8.31
N GLN A 398 24.86 -1.03 -8.88
CA GLN A 398 24.77 -1.79 -10.14
C GLN A 398 24.29 -3.22 -9.91
N HIS A 399 23.22 -3.62 -10.57
CA HIS A 399 22.76 -5.01 -10.61
C HIS A 399 22.00 -5.33 -11.91
N VAL A 400 21.98 -6.61 -12.25
CA VAL A 400 21.17 -7.15 -13.35
C VAL A 400 19.75 -7.35 -12.85
N GLY A 401 18.74 -7.10 -13.69
CA GLY A 401 17.33 -7.38 -13.41
C GLY A 401 16.72 -6.47 -12.35
N ASP A 402 16.32 -5.28 -12.76
CA ASP A 402 15.72 -4.28 -11.89
C ASP A 402 14.19 -4.25 -12.05
N TRP A 403 13.47 -4.35 -10.93
CA TRP A 403 12.02 -4.31 -10.85
C TRP A 403 11.58 -3.16 -9.97
N GLU A 404 11.08 -2.11 -10.61
CA GLU A 404 10.51 -0.93 -9.97
C GLU A 404 8.98 -0.88 -10.19
N HIS A 405 8.28 -0.14 -9.36
CA HIS A 405 6.82 -0.06 -9.48
C HIS A 405 6.25 1.30 -9.07
N PHE A 406 5.01 1.49 -9.40
CA PHE A 406 4.10 2.49 -8.84
C PHE A 406 2.70 1.89 -8.77
N THR A 407 1.86 2.41 -7.86
CA THR A 407 0.54 1.80 -7.61
C THR A 407 -0.56 2.84 -7.71
N LEU A 408 -1.55 2.58 -8.55
CA LEU A 408 -2.77 3.38 -8.64
C LEU A 408 -3.78 2.83 -7.63
N ARG A 409 -4.21 3.65 -6.67
CA ARG A 409 -5.30 3.30 -5.75
C ARG A 409 -6.62 3.88 -6.25
N VAL A 410 -7.56 3.00 -6.60
CA VAL A 410 -8.87 3.35 -7.16
C VAL A 410 -9.96 3.04 -6.13
N SER A 411 -10.89 3.97 -5.93
CA SER A 411 -12.03 3.79 -5.04
C SER A 411 -13.06 2.84 -5.65
N ASN A 412 -13.39 1.75 -4.97
CA ASN A 412 -14.42 0.82 -5.43
C ASN A 412 -15.85 1.37 -5.27
N PHE A 413 -16.03 2.45 -4.52
CA PHE A 413 -17.32 3.15 -4.45
C PHE A 413 -17.66 3.90 -5.74
N THR A 414 -16.65 4.51 -6.40
CA THR A 414 -16.89 5.47 -7.48
C THR A 414 -16.10 5.17 -8.76
N GLY A 415 -15.08 4.30 -8.70
CA GLY A 415 -14.14 4.08 -9.80
C GLY A 415 -13.14 5.22 -10.01
N GLU A 416 -13.06 6.20 -9.08
CA GLU A 416 -12.15 7.35 -9.17
C GLU A 416 -10.74 6.97 -8.71
N LEU A 417 -9.73 7.50 -9.41
CA LEU A 417 -8.34 7.48 -8.95
C LEU A 417 -8.23 8.31 -7.67
N TRP A 418 -7.80 7.68 -6.58
CA TRP A 418 -7.69 8.32 -5.28
C TRP A 418 -6.30 8.88 -5.04
N SER A 419 -5.29 8.04 -5.21
CA SER A 419 -3.87 8.37 -5.03
C SER A 419 -2.98 7.48 -5.89
N VAL A 420 -1.72 7.87 -6.04
CA VAL A 420 -0.68 7.05 -6.66
C VAL A 420 0.48 6.91 -5.68
N PHE A 421 0.94 5.68 -5.49
CA PHE A 421 2.17 5.39 -4.77
C PHE A 421 3.35 5.41 -5.76
N PHE A 422 4.42 6.07 -5.36
CA PHE A 422 5.67 6.13 -6.10
C PHE A 422 6.74 5.39 -5.30
N SER A 423 7.19 4.24 -5.81
CA SER A 423 8.24 3.44 -5.19
C SER A 423 9.59 4.16 -5.27
N GLN A 424 10.28 4.25 -4.15
CA GLN A 424 11.55 4.95 -4.01
C GLN A 424 12.51 4.09 -3.18
N HIS A 425 13.25 3.20 -3.85
CA HIS A 425 14.19 2.28 -3.21
C HIS A 425 13.52 1.39 -2.12
N SER A 426 13.86 1.59 -0.84
CA SER A 426 13.32 0.80 0.29
C SER A 426 11.95 1.26 0.80
N GLY A 427 11.36 2.30 0.20
CA GLY A 427 10.08 2.87 0.61
C GLY A 427 9.37 3.54 -0.52
N GLY A 428 8.67 4.62 -0.24
CA GLY A 428 7.96 5.42 -1.24
C GLY A 428 6.99 6.42 -0.62
N GLU A 429 6.20 7.04 -1.46
CA GLU A 429 5.21 8.02 -1.02
C GLU A 429 3.87 7.86 -1.75
N TRP A 430 2.78 8.00 -1.01
CA TRP A 430 1.45 8.18 -1.56
C TRP A 430 1.21 9.66 -1.90
N VAL A 431 0.85 9.93 -3.14
CA VAL A 431 0.48 11.28 -3.60
C VAL A 431 -0.99 11.28 -4.01
N ASP A 432 -1.78 12.14 -3.37
CA ASP A 432 -3.18 12.30 -3.70
C ASP A 432 -3.38 12.75 -5.14
N ALA A 433 -4.42 12.25 -5.81
CA ALA A 433 -4.65 12.52 -7.22
C ALA A 433 -4.73 14.02 -7.57
N PHE A 434 -5.13 14.90 -6.63
CA PHE A 434 -5.17 16.36 -6.89
C PHE A 434 -3.79 17.04 -6.89
N ASN A 435 -2.74 16.35 -6.41
CA ASN A 435 -1.35 16.82 -6.41
C ASN A 435 -0.52 16.25 -7.56
N LEU A 436 -1.13 15.40 -8.42
CA LEU A 436 -0.44 14.78 -9.53
C LEU A 436 -0.42 15.70 -10.76
N GLU A 437 0.61 15.53 -11.59
CA GLU A 437 0.59 16.03 -12.97
C GLU A 437 -0.23 15.06 -13.84
N PHE A 438 -1.07 15.60 -14.72
CA PHE A 438 -1.86 14.82 -15.66
C PHE A 438 -1.54 15.20 -17.10
N ILE A 439 -1.64 14.20 -17.99
CA ILE A 439 -1.57 14.34 -19.43
C ILE A 439 -2.80 13.65 -20.04
N GLU A 440 -3.27 14.14 -21.19
CA GLU A 440 -4.43 13.56 -21.87
C GLU A 440 -5.67 13.38 -20.97
N GLY A 441 -5.87 14.31 -20.07
CA GLY A 441 -7.01 14.36 -19.15
C GLY A 441 -6.76 13.65 -17.83
N ASN A 442 -6.80 12.30 -17.79
CA ASN A 442 -6.80 11.53 -16.53
C ASN A 442 -5.56 10.66 -16.32
N LYS A 443 -4.62 10.66 -17.26
CA LYS A 443 -3.38 9.90 -17.13
C LYS A 443 -2.38 10.68 -16.29
N SER A 444 -2.02 10.16 -15.13
CA SER A 444 -0.97 10.75 -14.31
C SER A 444 0.40 10.56 -14.96
N ILE A 445 1.36 11.39 -14.56
CA ILE A 445 2.74 11.27 -15.00
C ILE A 445 3.57 10.59 -13.90
N VAL A 446 4.43 9.68 -14.31
CA VAL A 446 5.45 9.05 -13.47
C VAL A 446 6.81 9.39 -14.06
N TYR A 447 7.72 9.89 -13.24
CA TYR A 447 9.09 10.17 -13.62
C TYR A 447 10.01 9.11 -13.03
N SER A 448 10.64 8.30 -13.89
CA SER A 448 11.65 7.32 -13.50
C SER A 448 13.00 8.03 -13.39
N SER A 449 13.69 7.86 -12.27
CA SER A 449 14.99 8.48 -12.02
C SER A 449 16.10 7.83 -12.84
N LYS A 450 17.15 8.61 -13.11
CA LYS A 450 18.33 8.16 -13.86
C LYS A 450 19.07 7.04 -13.10
N CYS A 451 19.39 6.00 -13.80
CA CYS A 451 20.15 4.82 -13.36
C CYS A 451 19.44 3.90 -12.36
N GLY A 452 18.80 4.43 -11.34
CA GLY A 452 18.17 3.65 -10.27
C GLY A 452 16.66 3.48 -10.44
N HIS A 453 16.05 4.03 -11.48
CA HIS A 453 14.66 3.88 -11.94
C HIS A 453 13.56 4.12 -10.90
N ALA A 454 13.89 4.58 -9.68
CA ALA A 454 12.91 4.95 -8.66
C ALA A 454 11.88 5.96 -9.20
N SER A 455 10.64 5.84 -8.78
CA SER A 455 9.50 6.59 -9.31
C SER A 455 9.24 7.88 -8.54
N TYR A 456 8.92 8.97 -9.26
CA TYR A 456 8.65 10.29 -8.68
C TYR A 456 7.44 10.97 -9.33
N PRO A 457 6.66 11.77 -8.57
CA PRO A 457 5.48 12.47 -9.09
C PRO A 457 5.80 13.71 -9.93
N HIS A 458 7.01 14.29 -9.77
CA HIS A 458 7.43 15.52 -10.43
C HIS A 458 8.87 15.43 -10.92
N PRO A 459 9.26 16.22 -11.94
CA PRO A 459 10.67 16.32 -12.32
C PRO A 459 11.45 17.05 -11.22
N GLY A 460 12.68 16.64 -10.99
CA GLY A 460 13.54 17.27 -9.98
C GLY A 460 14.74 16.42 -9.60
N THR A 461 15.51 16.93 -8.63
CA THR A 461 16.58 16.20 -7.98
C THR A 461 16.12 15.84 -6.57
N TYR A 462 16.04 14.57 -6.30
CA TYR A 462 15.63 14.01 -5.01
C TYR A 462 16.86 13.46 -4.27
N LEU A 463 16.88 13.62 -2.96
CA LEU A 463 17.98 13.16 -2.12
C LEU A 463 17.44 12.17 -1.09
N GLN A 464 17.83 10.92 -1.23
CA GLN A 464 17.60 9.90 -0.21
C GLN A 464 18.77 9.93 0.78
N GLY A 465 18.49 10.36 2.01
CA GLY A 465 19.49 10.55 3.06
C GLY A 465 19.21 11.77 3.92
N SER A 466 20.27 12.46 4.38
CA SER A 466 20.13 13.66 5.20
C SER A 466 20.00 14.92 4.36
N SER A 467 18.77 15.40 4.19
CA SER A 467 18.50 16.67 3.50
C SER A 467 19.12 17.89 4.22
N LYS A 468 19.23 17.85 5.56
CA LYS A 468 19.86 18.91 6.37
C LYS A 468 21.36 19.06 6.08
N LEU A 469 22.06 17.95 5.84
CA LEU A 469 23.48 17.94 5.55
C LEU A 469 23.76 17.92 4.04
N GLY A 470 22.73 17.69 3.22
CA GLY A 470 22.87 17.55 1.76
C GLY A 470 23.69 16.30 1.37
N ILE A 471 23.55 15.21 2.16
CA ILE A 471 24.30 13.97 1.95
C ILE A 471 23.31 12.83 1.71
N GLY A 472 23.52 12.06 0.64
CA GLY A 472 22.70 10.91 0.31
C GLY A 472 22.80 10.47 -1.14
N VAL A 473 21.98 9.49 -1.53
CA VAL A 473 21.81 9.08 -2.92
C VAL A 473 21.00 10.14 -3.66
N ARG A 474 21.54 10.59 -4.78
CA ARG A 474 20.91 11.56 -5.66
C ARG A 474 20.14 10.83 -6.76
N ASN A 475 18.86 11.14 -6.86
CA ASN A 475 17.95 10.67 -7.89
C ASN A 475 17.50 11.85 -8.74
N ASP A 476 17.79 11.82 -10.03
CA ASP A 476 17.40 12.87 -10.99
C ASP A 476 16.26 12.36 -11.85
N ALA A 477 15.12 13.05 -11.81
CA ALA A 477 13.93 12.77 -12.59
C ALA A 477 13.63 13.94 -13.53
N ALA A 478 13.36 13.67 -14.80
CA ALA A 478 13.12 14.71 -15.78
C ALA A 478 12.23 14.24 -16.93
N ARG A 479 11.53 15.19 -17.54
CA ARG A 479 10.75 14.93 -18.75
C ARG A 479 11.67 14.68 -19.93
N SER A 480 11.34 13.70 -20.78
CA SER A 480 12.16 13.30 -21.90
C SER A 480 11.33 12.84 -23.11
N LYS A 481 12.00 12.36 -24.15
CA LYS A 481 11.40 11.61 -25.27
C LYS A 481 11.29 10.10 -24.99
N PHE A 482 11.92 9.60 -23.95
CA PHE A 482 11.88 8.19 -23.56
C PHE A 482 10.62 7.93 -22.75
N ILE A 483 9.58 7.45 -23.41
CA ILE A 483 8.21 7.37 -22.87
C ILE A 483 7.66 5.97 -23.01
N VAL A 484 6.99 5.49 -21.98
CA VAL A 484 6.11 4.33 -22.02
C VAL A 484 4.70 4.76 -21.58
N ASP A 485 3.72 4.62 -22.45
CA ASP A 485 2.31 4.82 -22.12
C ASP A 485 1.72 3.51 -21.57
N SER A 486 1.56 3.44 -20.25
CA SER A 486 1.06 2.25 -19.58
C SER A 486 -0.41 1.95 -19.87
N SER A 487 -1.16 2.90 -20.42
CA SER A 487 -2.57 2.68 -20.81
C SER A 487 -2.72 1.84 -22.08
N THR A 488 -1.64 1.69 -22.86
CA THR A 488 -1.63 0.96 -24.13
C THR A 488 -0.58 -0.14 -24.19
N ARG A 489 0.43 -0.08 -23.33
CA ARG A 489 1.57 -0.99 -23.29
C ARG A 489 1.66 -1.67 -21.93
N TYR A 490 0.85 -2.69 -21.72
CA TYR A 490 0.79 -3.44 -20.47
C TYR A 490 0.40 -4.89 -20.68
N GLN A 491 0.74 -5.72 -19.70
CA GLN A 491 0.26 -7.10 -19.54
C GLN A 491 -0.27 -7.25 -18.10
N ILE A 492 -1.51 -7.67 -17.94
CA ILE A 492 -2.02 -8.06 -16.62
C ILE A 492 -1.41 -9.43 -16.30
N ILE A 493 -0.68 -9.52 -15.21
CA ILE A 493 0.08 -10.73 -14.83
C ILE A 493 -0.51 -11.44 -13.62
N ALA A 494 -1.29 -10.75 -12.78
CA ALA A 494 -1.98 -11.34 -11.63
C ALA A 494 -3.17 -10.51 -11.19
N ALA A 495 -4.21 -11.19 -10.72
CA ALA A 495 -5.38 -10.65 -10.02
C ALA A 495 -6.01 -11.80 -9.22
N GLU A 496 -5.44 -12.13 -8.06
CA GLU A 496 -5.70 -13.38 -7.33
C GLU A 496 -7.14 -13.53 -6.83
N TYR A 497 -7.92 -12.44 -6.82
CA TYR A 497 -9.35 -12.49 -6.47
C TYR A 497 -10.25 -12.91 -7.66
N LEU A 498 -9.70 -12.93 -8.88
CA LEU A 498 -10.34 -13.49 -10.05
C LEU A 498 -10.03 -14.99 -10.15
N ASP A 499 -10.90 -15.72 -10.85
CA ASP A 499 -10.70 -17.15 -11.10
C ASP A 499 -9.47 -17.38 -11.99
N ASP A 500 -8.70 -18.45 -11.72
CA ASP A 500 -7.52 -18.88 -12.48
C ASP A 500 -7.85 -19.16 -13.97
N GLU A 501 -9.11 -19.46 -14.30
CA GLU A 501 -9.57 -19.61 -15.69
C GLU A 501 -9.67 -18.25 -16.41
N ILE A 502 -9.91 -17.17 -15.64
CA ILE A 502 -10.02 -15.78 -16.15
C ILE A 502 -8.63 -15.15 -16.27
N MET A 503 -7.75 -15.39 -15.29
CA MET A 503 -6.43 -14.76 -15.19
C MET A 503 -5.33 -15.80 -15.05
N LYS A 504 -4.52 -15.95 -16.10
CA LYS A 504 -3.38 -16.87 -16.10
C LYS A 504 -2.07 -16.13 -15.96
N GLU A 505 -1.36 -16.41 -14.89
CA GLU A 505 -0.04 -15.85 -14.64
C GLU A 505 1.00 -16.35 -15.67
N PRO A 506 1.95 -15.49 -16.10
CA PRO A 506 3.04 -15.91 -16.99
C PRO A 506 4.02 -16.84 -16.24
N CYS A 507 4.63 -17.78 -16.98
CA CYS A 507 5.54 -18.77 -16.38
C CYS A 507 6.69 -18.13 -15.60
N TRP A 508 7.29 -17.07 -16.13
CA TRP A 508 8.42 -16.38 -15.50
C TRP A 508 8.07 -15.75 -14.15
N LEU A 509 6.81 -15.44 -13.89
CA LEU A 509 6.37 -14.88 -12.60
C LEU A 509 6.49 -15.89 -11.46
N GLN A 510 6.54 -17.19 -11.77
CA GLN A 510 6.74 -18.26 -10.78
C GLN A 510 8.22 -18.43 -10.39
N TYR A 511 9.13 -17.71 -11.02
CA TYR A 511 10.55 -17.74 -10.66
C TYR A 511 10.79 -16.84 -9.42
N MET A 512 10.80 -17.49 -8.25
CA MET A 512 10.89 -16.87 -6.93
C MET A 512 12.35 -16.80 -6.47
N ARG A 513 13.27 -16.37 -7.33
CA ARG A 513 14.71 -16.38 -7.10
C ARG A 513 15.34 -15.12 -7.67
N GLU A 514 16.66 -15.09 -7.70
CA GLU A 514 17.45 -13.94 -8.10
C GLU A 514 17.33 -13.63 -9.60
N TRP A 515 16.90 -12.43 -9.93
CA TRP A 515 16.89 -11.87 -11.29
C TRP A 515 18.25 -11.25 -11.69
N GLY A 516 19.21 -11.27 -10.80
CA GLY A 516 20.59 -10.88 -10.99
C GLY A 516 21.51 -11.64 -10.04
N PRO A 517 22.81 -11.76 -10.33
CA PRO A 517 23.76 -12.39 -9.43
C PRO A 517 23.97 -11.55 -8.17
N THR A 518 24.21 -12.21 -7.05
CA THR A 518 24.81 -11.56 -5.88
C THR A 518 26.28 -11.23 -6.19
N ILE A 519 26.63 -9.95 -6.13
CA ILE A 519 27.97 -9.46 -6.45
C ILE A 519 28.65 -9.04 -5.15
N VAL A 520 29.84 -9.59 -4.89
CA VAL A 520 30.68 -9.20 -3.75
C VAL A 520 31.79 -8.27 -4.24
N TYR A 521 31.86 -7.09 -3.66
CA TYR A 521 32.93 -6.13 -3.92
C TYR A 521 33.19 -5.27 -2.68
N ASP A 522 34.33 -4.61 -2.65
CA ASP A 522 34.66 -3.63 -1.60
C ASP A 522 34.73 -2.23 -2.21
N SER A 523 33.71 -1.44 -1.99
CA SER A 523 33.64 -0.04 -2.40
C SER A 523 34.27 0.93 -1.38
N ARG A 524 34.77 0.43 -0.25
CA ARG A 524 35.33 1.25 0.82
C ARG A 524 36.47 2.14 0.31
N ALA A 525 37.36 1.60 -0.51
CA ALA A 525 38.46 2.36 -1.13
C ALA A 525 37.97 3.45 -2.10
N GLU A 526 36.80 3.28 -2.73
CA GLU A 526 36.19 4.29 -3.59
C GLU A 526 35.57 5.40 -2.74
N LEU A 527 34.88 5.06 -1.65
CA LEU A 527 34.34 6.01 -0.69
C LEU A 527 35.43 6.76 0.08
N GLU A 528 36.50 6.09 0.52
CA GLU A 528 37.61 6.74 1.21
C GLU A 528 38.25 7.85 0.35
N LYS A 529 38.41 7.62 -0.94
CA LYS A 529 38.88 8.66 -1.88
C LYS A 529 37.89 9.85 -1.95
N LEU A 530 36.60 9.62 -1.86
CA LEU A 530 35.61 10.68 -1.84
C LEU A 530 35.62 11.45 -0.52
N ILE A 531 35.71 10.74 0.60
CA ILE A 531 35.82 11.32 1.93
C ILE A 531 37.10 12.16 2.06
N ASP A 532 38.20 11.70 1.46
CA ASP A 532 39.45 12.44 1.46
C ASP A 532 39.44 13.76 0.69
N LEU A 533 38.53 13.93 -0.24
CA LEU A 533 38.30 15.21 -0.93
C LEU A 533 37.56 16.24 -0.05
N LEU A 534 36.98 15.81 1.07
CA LEU A 534 36.17 16.67 1.94
C LEU A 534 37.02 17.35 3.01
N PRO A 535 36.60 18.54 3.50
CA PRO A 535 37.21 19.16 4.69
C PRO A 535 37.14 18.24 5.91
N LEU A 536 38.21 18.19 6.70
CA LEU A 536 38.36 17.28 7.84
C LEU A 536 37.20 17.28 8.82
N PHE A 537 36.57 18.45 9.05
CA PHE A 537 35.47 18.58 10.01
C PHE A 537 34.14 17.97 9.53
N VAL A 538 33.99 17.67 8.23
CA VAL A 538 32.79 17.01 7.65
C VAL A 538 32.99 15.51 7.42
N ARG A 539 34.26 15.03 7.33
CA ARG A 539 34.57 13.64 6.96
C ARG A 539 33.85 12.63 7.84
N PHE A 540 33.96 12.78 9.15
CA PHE A 540 33.35 11.85 10.12
C PHE A 540 31.81 11.77 10.00
N SER A 541 31.15 12.91 9.81
CA SER A 541 29.69 12.94 9.63
C SER A 541 29.24 12.31 8.32
N VAL A 542 30.01 12.51 7.24
CA VAL A 542 29.75 11.94 5.92
C VAL A 542 29.93 10.42 5.96
N GLU A 543 31.02 9.96 6.56
CA GLU A 543 31.33 8.54 6.72
C GLU A 543 30.20 7.81 7.46
N ASN A 544 29.76 8.32 8.61
CA ASN A 544 28.68 7.73 9.38
C ASN A 544 27.37 7.66 8.59
N ILE A 545 26.98 8.75 7.89
CA ILE A 545 25.75 8.79 7.11
C ILE A 545 25.80 7.81 5.94
N ILE A 546 26.94 7.70 5.25
CA ILE A 546 27.09 6.76 4.15
C ILE A 546 27.00 5.31 4.65
N PHE A 547 27.61 4.99 5.80
CA PHE A 547 27.48 3.66 6.39
C PHE A 547 26.08 3.35 6.90
N GLU A 548 25.31 4.36 7.35
CA GLU A 548 23.91 4.20 7.71
C GLU A 548 23.00 3.99 6.49
N LEU A 549 23.30 4.69 5.37
CA LEU A 549 22.50 4.58 4.14
C LEU A 549 22.77 3.30 3.35
N PHE A 550 23.99 2.77 3.42
CA PHE A 550 24.45 1.63 2.63
C PHE A 550 25.17 0.58 3.50
N PRO A 551 24.49 0.00 4.51
CA PRO A 551 25.16 -0.91 5.43
C PRO A 551 25.66 -2.19 4.75
N THR A 552 25.03 -2.64 3.69
CA THR A 552 25.33 -3.87 2.94
C THR A 552 25.93 -3.59 1.57
N GLU A 553 25.43 -2.58 0.86
CA GLU A 553 25.77 -2.24 -0.52
C GLU A 553 27.23 -1.78 -0.69
N LEU A 554 27.90 -1.40 0.41
CA LEU A 554 29.34 -1.11 0.42
C LEU A 554 30.21 -2.33 0.17
N TYR A 555 29.70 -3.53 0.45
CA TYR A 555 30.41 -4.80 0.33
C TYR A 555 29.94 -5.66 -0.83
N GLY A 556 28.85 -5.29 -1.45
CA GLY A 556 28.27 -6.00 -2.58
C GLY A 556 26.82 -5.62 -2.82
N GLU A 557 26.24 -6.20 -3.85
CA GLU A 557 24.80 -6.10 -4.16
C GLU A 557 24.23 -7.51 -4.12
N GLU A 558 23.15 -7.69 -3.36
CA GLU A 558 22.35 -8.92 -3.44
C GLU A 558 21.63 -8.98 -4.79
N GLY A 559 21.50 -10.18 -5.34
CA GLY A 559 20.71 -10.40 -6.54
C GLY A 559 19.25 -9.98 -6.31
N PRO A 560 18.70 -9.07 -7.13
CA PRO A 560 17.33 -8.60 -6.95
C PRO A 560 16.33 -9.74 -7.18
N THR A 561 15.22 -9.72 -6.44
CA THR A 561 14.12 -10.65 -6.59
C THR A 561 13.06 -10.14 -7.57
N GLY A 562 12.24 -11.06 -8.11
CA GLY A 562 11.10 -10.69 -8.94
C GLY A 562 9.92 -10.11 -8.15
N PRO A 563 8.86 -9.64 -8.84
CA PRO A 563 7.73 -8.96 -8.21
C PRO A 563 7.05 -9.73 -7.07
N LYS A 564 6.88 -11.05 -7.21
CA LYS A 564 6.20 -11.89 -6.19
C LYS A 564 6.92 -12.00 -4.86
N GLU A 565 8.23 -11.75 -4.85
CA GLU A 565 9.07 -11.79 -3.63
C GLU A 565 9.16 -10.43 -2.94
N LYS A 566 8.61 -9.40 -3.53
CA LYS A 566 8.54 -8.08 -2.88
C LYS A 566 7.41 -8.07 -1.84
N ASP A 567 7.67 -7.44 -0.70
CA ASP A 567 6.73 -7.39 0.42
C ASP A 567 5.37 -6.81 0.05
N ASN A 568 5.35 -5.82 -0.84
CA ASN A 568 4.11 -5.19 -1.31
C ASN A 568 3.28 -6.08 -2.24
N TRP A 569 3.77 -7.23 -2.73
CA TRP A 569 2.95 -8.14 -3.53
C TRP A 569 1.69 -8.57 -2.76
N LYS A 570 1.87 -9.08 -1.55
CA LYS A 570 0.75 -9.47 -0.65
C LYS A 570 0.47 -8.42 0.41
N GLY A 571 1.46 -7.63 0.78
CA GLY A 571 1.38 -6.57 1.77
C GLY A 571 0.80 -5.27 1.23
N ASP A 572 0.86 -4.22 2.05
CA ASP A 572 0.60 -2.84 1.65
C ASP A 572 1.88 -2.20 1.12
N GLU A 573 1.78 -1.04 0.50
CA GLU A 573 2.96 -0.24 0.14
C GLU A 573 3.63 0.31 1.40
N ILE A 574 4.97 0.34 1.38
CA ILE A 574 5.80 0.81 2.49
C ILE A 574 6.17 2.28 2.27
N CYS A 575 5.75 3.16 3.18
CA CYS A 575 6.04 4.59 3.15
C CYS A 575 7.21 4.95 4.07
#